data_0742b654a9170b62485a6156e4262917
#
_entry.id   0742b654a9170b62485a6156e4262917
#
_cell.length_a   1.000
_cell.length_b   1.000
_cell.length_c   1.000
_cell.angle_alpha   90.00
_cell.angle_beta   90.00
_cell.angle_gamma   90.00
#
_symmetry.space_group_name_H-M   'P 1'
#
loop_
_entity.id
_entity.type
_entity.pdbx_description
1 polymer ?
#
loop_
_entity_poly.entity_id
_entity_poly.type
_entity_poly.pdbx_seq_one_letter_code
_entity_poly.pdbx_strand_id
1 'polypeptide(L)'
;MPLAQRFRRALLLCLLCSAAGFVFAAASANAQTPRLQGQSAAAAAMGNAFVAQADDPSALHYNPAGMTQLHGFQTLFGTTLIGGTTQFTSPTGAQVTGDRNGSVAWPPPGHVYLVANLKDLGLSALGNFTAGIGMNNPFGSLTRYPNDGPFRTAITFTTLPLLDIKPTIAYKLNDQLSFGLGADIYTFSGLFGEGHLEQKSIWPGGLGIPAGSLMEINGSDTTAGFNVSLLYTPFRNSDGKPLVNIGMVYRSQATFHLTGNFLANGASVAGATATFVLPQVFSGGIGIWPVRTSEREWKLEFDVDYTGWKSNRNLDV
;
A
#
# COMPACT_ATOMS: atom_id res chain seq x y z
N MET A 1 39.65 -9.69 17.16
CA MET A 1 39.37 -8.59 16.20
C MET A 1 38.48 -7.59 16.91
N PRO A 2 38.90 -6.31 17.06
CA PRO A 2 38.07 -5.32 17.75
C PRO A 2 36.72 -5.11 17.03
N LEU A 3 35.68 -4.88 17.80
CA LEU A 3 34.28 -4.70 17.36
C LEU A 3 34.16 -3.71 16.18
N ALA A 4 34.96 -2.65 16.21
CA ALA A 4 35.03 -1.63 15.16
C ALA A 4 35.48 -2.18 13.77
N GLN A 5 36.32 -3.20 13.73
CA GLN A 5 36.76 -3.80 12.46
C GLN A 5 35.73 -4.75 11.88
N ARG A 6 34.93 -5.43 12.72
CA ARG A 6 33.80 -6.24 12.29
C ARG A 6 32.67 -5.35 11.75
N PHE A 7 32.44 -4.21 12.38
CA PHE A 7 31.45 -3.24 11.95
C PHE A 7 31.80 -2.59 10.61
N ARG A 8 33.07 -2.21 10.38
CA ARG A 8 33.54 -1.67 9.08
C ARG A 8 33.40 -2.68 7.95
N ARG A 9 33.66 -3.96 8.19
CA ARG A 9 33.50 -5.02 7.16
C ARG A 9 32.03 -5.28 6.84
N ALA A 10 31.14 -5.28 7.84
CA ALA A 10 29.71 -5.39 7.63
C ALA A 10 29.15 -4.19 6.85
N LEU A 11 29.59 -2.98 7.15
CA LEU A 11 29.19 -1.77 6.44
C LEU A 11 29.65 -1.78 4.97
N LEU A 12 30.86 -2.25 4.69
CA LEU A 12 31.38 -2.39 3.32
C LEU A 12 30.63 -3.47 2.53
N LEU A 13 30.26 -4.58 3.16
CA LEU A 13 29.44 -5.62 2.54
C LEU A 13 28.01 -5.11 2.24
N CYS A 14 27.40 -4.36 3.14
CA CYS A 14 26.08 -3.75 2.91
C CYS A 14 26.12 -2.70 1.78
N LEU A 15 27.17 -1.88 1.69
CA LEU A 15 27.37 -0.91 0.60
C LEU A 15 27.62 -1.60 -0.75
N LEU A 16 28.32 -2.73 -0.77
CA LEU A 16 28.52 -3.52 -1.98
C LEU A 16 27.24 -4.26 -2.41
N CYS A 17 26.42 -4.75 -1.47
CA CYS A 17 25.12 -5.35 -1.76
C CYS A 17 24.11 -4.32 -2.27
N SER A 18 24.12 -3.08 -1.74
CA SER A 18 23.25 -2.01 -2.24
C SER A 18 23.65 -1.54 -3.63
N ALA A 19 24.96 -1.48 -3.95
CA ALA A 19 25.44 -1.16 -5.30
C ALA A 19 25.10 -2.26 -6.33
N ALA A 20 25.11 -3.55 -5.93
CA ALA A 20 24.69 -4.66 -6.78
C ALA A 20 23.18 -4.73 -7.01
N GLY A 21 22.36 -4.25 -6.06
CA GLY A 21 20.89 -4.20 -6.18
C GLY A 21 20.39 -3.17 -7.21
N PHE A 22 21.16 -2.14 -7.53
CA PHE A 22 20.77 -1.10 -8.50
C PHE A 22 20.80 -1.57 -9.97
N VAL A 23 21.37 -2.72 -10.28
CA VAL A 23 21.51 -3.21 -11.67
C VAL A 23 20.30 -4.06 -12.13
N PHE A 24 19.35 -4.41 -11.26
CA PHE A 24 18.26 -5.36 -11.60
C PHE A 24 16.88 -4.74 -11.85
N ALA A 25 16.71 -3.44 -11.98
CA ALA A 25 15.39 -2.81 -12.05
C ALA A 25 15.10 -2.09 -13.36
N ALA A 26 15.03 -2.80 -14.46
CA ALA A 26 14.34 -2.31 -15.66
C ALA A 26 13.46 -3.41 -16.25
N ALA A 27 12.56 -3.98 -15.45
CA ALA A 27 11.44 -4.72 -15.98
C ALA A 27 10.28 -3.75 -16.19
N SER A 28 9.82 -3.60 -17.43
CA SER A 28 8.60 -2.84 -17.74
C SER A 28 7.42 -3.47 -16.97
N ALA A 29 6.99 -2.81 -15.91
CA ALA A 29 5.82 -3.23 -15.14
C ALA A 29 4.57 -2.66 -15.81
N ASN A 30 3.79 -3.50 -16.45
CA ASN A 30 2.42 -3.18 -16.85
C ASN A 30 1.51 -3.39 -15.63
N ALA A 31 1.44 -2.40 -14.74
CA ALA A 31 0.55 -2.44 -13.59
C ALA A 31 -0.73 -1.68 -13.93
N GLN A 32 -1.88 -2.37 -13.91
CA GLN A 32 -3.18 -1.75 -14.14
C GLN A 32 -3.71 -1.00 -12.91
N THR A 33 -3.20 -1.32 -11.72
CA THR A 33 -3.63 -0.70 -10.45
C THR A 33 -2.40 -0.31 -9.65
N PRO A 34 -2.13 0.98 -9.45
CA PRO A 34 -0.96 1.40 -8.68
C PRO A 34 -1.11 1.07 -7.19
N ARG A 35 -0.05 0.56 -6.59
CA ARG A 35 0.11 0.48 -5.16
C ARG A 35 0.42 1.86 -4.60
N LEU A 36 -0.37 2.32 -3.63
CA LEU A 36 -0.14 3.59 -2.95
C LEU A 36 0.79 3.36 -1.77
N GLN A 37 2.00 3.89 -1.85
CA GLN A 37 3.03 3.62 -0.83
C GLN A 37 2.96 4.56 0.38
N GLY A 38 2.56 5.80 0.22
CA GLY A 38 2.55 6.82 1.28
C GLY A 38 1.48 6.60 2.36
N GLN A 39 1.58 5.53 3.13
CA GLN A 39 0.63 5.16 4.19
C GLN A 39 1.04 5.66 5.58
N SER A 40 2.08 6.49 5.66
CA SER A 40 2.56 7.19 6.86
C SER A 40 3.51 8.30 6.43
N ALA A 41 3.50 9.43 7.13
CA ALA A 41 4.42 10.54 6.87
C ALA A 41 5.86 10.17 7.20
N ALA A 42 6.10 9.39 8.28
CA ALA A 42 7.42 8.91 8.65
C ALA A 42 8.00 7.99 7.58
N ALA A 43 7.22 7.02 7.11
CA ALA A 43 7.66 6.12 6.04
C ALA A 43 7.88 6.87 4.73
N ALA A 44 6.99 7.81 4.36
CA ALA A 44 7.15 8.63 3.15
C ALA A 44 8.44 9.46 3.19
N ALA A 45 8.80 10.04 4.35
CA ALA A 45 10.05 10.77 4.55
C ALA A 45 11.30 9.89 4.40
N MET A 46 11.16 8.57 4.58
CA MET A 46 12.21 7.56 4.41
C MET A 46 12.18 6.88 3.03
N GLY A 47 11.48 7.47 2.04
CA GLY A 47 11.29 6.83 0.74
C GLY A 47 10.47 5.53 0.79
N ASN A 48 9.64 5.37 1.82
CA ASN A 48 8.86 4.20 2.20
C ASN A 48 9.68 2.97 2.65
N ALA A 49 10.97 3.14 2.95
CA ALA A 49 11.77 2.14 3.64
C ALA A 49 11.43 2.17 5.14
N PHE A 50 10.53 1.27 5.59
CA PHE A 50 9.98 1.26 6.95
C PHE A 50 9.68 -0.15 7.48
N VAL A 51 9.98 -1.20 6.70
CA VAL A 51 9.67 -2.60 7.06
C VAL A 51 10.50 -3.08 8.24
N ALA A 52 11.75 -2.62 8.36
CA ALA A 52 12.63 -2.99 9.46
C ALA A 52 12.54 -2.02 10.65
N GLN A 53 12.21 -0.76 10.43
CA GLN A 53 11.99 0.21 11.51
C GLN A 53 10.66 -0.04 12.22
N ALA A 54 9.56 0.13 11.56
CA ALA A 54 8.19 -0.15 11.98
C ALA A 54 7.93 0.20 13.47
N ASP A 55 8.28 1.42 13.91
CA ASP A 55 8.30 1.85 15.31
C ASP A 55 7.28 2.95 15.64
N ASP A 56 6.27 3.13 14.77
CA ASP A 56 5.09 3.96 14.98
C ASP A 56 3.79 3.17 14.68
N PRO A 57 2.59 3.72 14.93
CA PRO A 57 1.34 2.98 14.69
C PRO A 57 1.14 2.51 13.25
N SER A 58 1.81 3.09 12.25
CA SER A 58 1.78 2.62 10.87
C SER A 58 2.51 1.28 10.67
N ALA A 59 3.24 0.79 11.67
CA ALA A 59 3.75 -0.58 11.73
C ALA A 59 2.65 -1.60 11.43
N LEU A 60 1.40 -1.32 11.82
CA LEU A 60 0.23 -2.12 11.46
C LEU A 60 0.11 -2.35 9.94
N HIS A 61 0.54 -1.38 9.12
CA HIS A 61 0.61 -1.52 7.67
C HIS A 61 1.98 -2.02 7.19
N TYR A 62 3.09 -1.40 7.64
CA TYR A 62 4.41 -1.69 7.06
C TYR A 62 5.01 -3.00 7.57
N ASN A 63 4.91 -3.29 8.87
CA ASN A 63 5.33 -4.56 9.48
C ASN A 63 4.60 -4.76 10.82
N PRO A 64 3.50 -5.50 10.86
CA PRO A 64 2.74 -5.76 12.07
C PRO A 64 3.54 -6.25 13.27
N ALA A 65 4.60 -7.05 13.06
CA ALA A 65 5.49 -7.47 14.15
C ALA A 65 6.15 -6.29 14.88
N GLY A 66 6.34 -5.16 14.17
CA GLY A 66 6.89 -3.92 14.74
C GLY A 66 5.99 -3.27 15.78
N MET A 67 4.68 -3.55 15.79
CA MET A 67 3.77 -3.03 16.82
C MET A 67 4.21 -3.42 18.23
N THR A 68 4.96 -4.50 18.40
CA THR A 68 5.51 -4.91 19.71
C THR A 68 6.53 -3.93 20.30
N GLN A 69 7.03 -2.98 19.51
CA GLN A 69 7.93 -1.91 19.95
C GLN A 69 7.17 -0.75 20.59
N LEU A 70 5.85 -0.67 20.39
CA LEU A 70 5.01 0.44 20.84
C LEU A 70 4.56 0.24 22.30
N HIS A 71 4.44 1.35 23.01
CA HIS A 71 4.00 1.40 24.41
C HIS A 71 2.64 2.09 24.54
N GLY A 72 1.85 1.62 25.51
CA GLY A 72 0.56 2.21 25.83
C GLY A 72 -0.46 2.07 24.71
N PHE A 73 -1.30 3.07 24.55
CA PHE A 73 -2.25 3.23 23.47
C PHE A 73 -1.78 4.36 22.55
N GLN A 74 -1.62 4.07 21.29
CA GLN A 74 -1.15 5.05 20.30
C GLN A 74 -2.08 5.11 19.10
N THR A 75 -2.24 6.30 18.55
CA THR A 75 -3.02 6.56 17.36
C THR A 75 -2.20 7.34 16.33
N LEU A 76 -2.39 7.02 15.07
CA LEU A 76 -1.85 7.79 13.94
C LEU A 76 -2.94 7.96 12.90
N PHE A 77 -3.13 9.17 12.41
CA PHE A 77 -4.01 9.44 11.28
C PHE A 77 -3.36 10.43 10.33
N GLY A 78 -3.72 10.34 9.08
CA GLY A 78 -3.20 11.23 8.06
C GLY A 78 -3.83 11.01 6.71
N THR A 79 -3.38 11.82 5.76
CA THR A 79 -3.79 11.72 4.36
C THR A 79 -2.62 12.02 3.44
N THR A 80 -2.65 11.45 2.23
CA THR A 80 -1.65 11.69 1.20
C THR A 80 -2.31 12.46 0.06
N LEU A 81 -1.85 13.68 -0.19
CA LEU A 81 -2.32 14.47 -1.31
C LEU A 81 -1.56 14.02 -2.57
N ILE A 82 -2.29 13.49 -3.53
CA ILE A 82 -1.73 13.02 -4.81
C ILE A 82 -2.24 13.94 -5.90
N GLY A 83 -1.32 14.63 -6.56
CA GLY A 83 -1.62 15.52 -7.69
C GLY A 83 -0.65 15.28 -8.82
N GLY A 84 -1.09 15.55 -10.04
CA GLY A 84 -0.25 15.36 -11.21
C GLY A 84 -1.01 15.52 -12.50
N THR A 85 -0.32 15.29 -13.61
CA THR A 85 -0.88 15.27 -14.95
C THR A 85 -0.53 13.95 -15.60
N THR A 86 -1.53 13.22 -16.08
CA THR A 86 -1.33 11.97 -16.82
C THR A 86 -1.33 12.27 -18.31
N GLN A 87 -0.30 11.84 -19.03
CA GLN A 87 -0.24 11.93 -20.49
C GLN A 87 -0.16 10.52 -21.08
N PHE A 88 -1.05 10.24 -22.01
CA PHE A 88 -1.05 9.00 -22.79
C PHE A 88 -0.77 9.31 -24.27
N THR A 89 0.14 8.55 -24.87
CA THR A 89 0.46 8.60 -26.28
C THR A 89 0.24 7.21 -26.89
N SER A 90 -0.62 7.11 -27.90
CA SER A 90 -0.85 5.85 -28.62
C SER A 90 0.37 5.47 -29.48
N PRO A 91 0.48 4.20 -29.91
CA PRO A 91 1.49 3.77 -30.88
C PRO A 91 1.41 4.53 -32.21
N THR A 92 0.26 5.09 -32.57
CA THR A 92 0.04 5.91 -33.79
C THR A 92 0.32 7.39 -33.58
N GLY A 93 0.79 7.80 -32.39
CA GLY A 93 1.15 9.19 -32.06
C GLY A 93 0.00 10.06 -31.57
N ALA A 94 -1.24 9.55 -31.47
CA ALA A 94 -2.34 10.32 -30.88
C ALA A 94 -2.11 10.51 -29.37
N GLN A 95 -2.34 11.73 -28.86
CA GLN A 95 -2.07 12.08 -27.47
C GLN A 95 -3.33 12.56 -26.77
N VAL A 96 -3.42 12.27 -25.47
CA VAL A 96 -4.41 12.83 -24.55
C VAL A 96 -3.76 13.13 -23.21
N THR A 97 -4.14 14.25 -22.63
CA THR A 97 -3.71 14.67 -21.30
C THR A 97 -4.90 14.62 -20.35
N GLY A 98 -4.77 13.79 -19.32
CA GLY A 98 -5.70 13.69 -18.20
C GLY A 98 -5.22 14.47 -16.98
N ASP A 99 -6.13 14.68 -16.02
CA ASP A 99 -5.86 15.35 -14.75
C ASP A 99 -5.12 16.68 -14.92
N ARG A 100 -5.60 17.49 -15.86
CA ARG A 100 -4.99 18.77 -16.24
C ARG A 100 -4.90 19.72 -15.03
N ASN A 101 -3.88 20.57 -15.05
CA ASN A 101 -3.60 21.61 -14.07
C ASN A 101 -3.22 21.11 -12.68
N GLY A 102 -2.67 19.90 -12.56
CA GLY A 102 -2.21 19.37 -11.27
C GLY A 102 -3.36 19.17 -10.29
N SER A 103 -4.55 18.80 -10.78
CA SER A 103 -5.69 18.50 -9.92
C SER A 103 -5.30 17.43 -8.89
N VAL A 104 -5.68 17.66 -7.63
CA VAL A 104 -5.47 16.69 -6.55
C VAL A 104 -6.57 15.64 -6.63
N ALA A 105 -6.19 14.37 -6.47
CA ALA A 105 -7.14 13.28 -6.36
C ALA A 105 -8.08 13.51 -5.17
N TRP A 106 -9.37 13.41 -5.39
CA TRP A 106 -10.38 13.64 -4.37
C TRP A 106 -11.42 12.51 -4.38
N PRO A 107 -11.75 11.92 -3.20
CA PRO A 107 -11.11 12.14 -1.90
C PRO A 107 -9.65 11.65 -1.88
N PRO A 108 -8.77 12.32 -1.12
CA PRO A 108 -7.38 11.90 -1.02
C PRO A 108 -7.26 10.59 -0.22
N PRO A 109 -6.34 9.69 -0.56
CA PRO A 109 -6.06 8.50 0.24
C PRO A 109 -5.74 8.87 1.70
N GLY A 110 -6.41 8.19 2.63
CA GLY A 110 -6.25 8.42 4.06
C GLY A 110 -5.78 7.18 4.81
N HIS A 111 -5.31 7.39 6.03
CA HIS A 111 -4.97 6.30 6.93
C HIS A 111 -5.30 6.66 8.38
N VAL A 112 -5.76 5.66 9.13
CA VAL A 112 -5.98 5.71 10.57
C VAL A 112 -5.46 4.41 11.17
N TYR A 113 -4.64 4.49 12.20
CA TYR A 113 -4.12 3.34 12.93
C TYR A 113 -4.31 3.55 14.41
N LEU A 114 -4.82 2.54 15.09
CA LEU A 114 -5.00 2.46 16.53
C LEU A 114 -4.24 1.22 17.01
N VAL A 115 -3.28 1.37 17.91
CA VAL A 115 -2.44 0.29 18.42
C VAL A 115 -2.39 0.34 19.93
N ALA A 116 -2.51 -0.80 20.58
CA ALA A 116 -2.56 -0.95 22.02
C ALA A 116 -1.63 -2.07 22.50
N ASN A 117 -0.64 -1.75 23.32
CA ASN A 117 0.14 -2.72 24.05
C ASN A 117 -0.67 -3.26 25.23
N LEU A 118 -1.00 -4.55 25.21
CA LEU A 118 -1.94 -5.11 26.18
C LEU A 118 -1.39 -5.13 27.61
N LYS A 119 -0.07 -5.24 27.78
CA LYS A 119 0.59 -5.14 29.09
C LYS A 119 0.38 -3.74 29.73
N ASP A 120 0.61 -2.72 28.92
CA ASP A 120 0.54 -1.33 29.38
C ASP A 120 -0.93 -0.89 29.69
N LEU A 121 -1.90 -1.63 29.14
CA LEU A 121 -3.33 -1.48 29.45
C LEU A 121 -3.78 -2.31 30.67
N GLY A 122 -2.85 -2.94 31.39
CA GLY A 122 -3.15 -3.71 32.60
C GLY A 122 -3.52 -5.18 32.35
N LEU A 123 -3.49 -5.66 31.12
CA LEU A 123 -3.77 -7.05 30.77
C LEU A 123 -2.49 -7.91 30.84
N SER A 124 -1.95 -8.08 32.06
CA SER A 124 -0.64 -8.70 32.30
C SER A 124 -0.52 -10.14 31.76
N ALA A 125 -1.62 -10.91 31.75
CA ALA A 125 -1.65 -12.27 31.18
C ALA A 125 -1.41 -12.28 29.65
N LEU A 126 -1.67 -11.17 28.96
CA LEU A 126 -1.46 -10.94 27.54
C LEU A 126 -0.28 -10.00 27.27
N GLY A 127 0.66 -9.92 28.23
CA GLY A 127 1.71 -8.90 28.25
C GLY A 127 2.68 -8.92 27.07
N ASN A 128 2.75 -10.01 26.30
CA ASN A 128 3.56 -10.11 25.11
C ASN A 128 2.80 -9.76 23.83
N PHE A 129 1.50 -9.42 23.94
CA PHE A 129 0.67 -9.10 22.80
C PHE A 129 0.47 -7.60 22.65
N THR A 130 0.44 -7.15 21.42
CA THR A 130 0.02 -5.82 20.99
C THR A 130 -1.08 -5.98 19.95
N ALA A 131 -2.24 -5.39 20.18
CA ALA A 131 -3.38 -5.44 19.27
C ALA A 131 -3.50 -4.11 18.52
N GLY A 132 -4.02 -4.16 17.32
CA GLY A 132 -4.27 -2.95 16.54
C GLY A 132 -5.43 -3.13 15.56
N ILE A 133 -6.02 -2.02 15.18
CA ILE A 133 -6.93 -1.92 14.04
C ILE A 133 -6.51 -0.71 13.20
N GLY A 134 -6.48 -0.89 11.89
CA GLY A 134 -6.13 0.16 10.95
C GLY A 134 -7.11 0.24 9.80
N MET A 135 -7.09 1.38 9.14
CA MET A 135 -7.81 1.63 7.90
C MET A 135 -6.91 2.46 6.99
N ASN A 136 -6.71 2.02 5.76
CA ASN A 136 -5.91 2.76 4.78
C ASN A 136 -6.29 2.40 3.33
N ASN A 137 -5.67 3.09 2.37
CA ASN A 137 -5.87 2.89 0.95
C ASN A 137 -4.57 2.38 0.30
N PRO A 138 -4.25 1.07 0.37
CA PRO A 138 -2.97 0.55 -0.13
C PRO A 138 -2.92 0.42 -1.65
N PHE A 139 -4.07 0.37 -2.30
CA PHE A 139 -4.23 0.36 -3.75
C PHE A 139 -5.28 1.39 -4.13
N GLY A 140 -5.12 2.02 -5.28
CA GLY A 140 -6.08 2.98 -5.78
C GLY A 140 -5.64 3.61 -7.08
N SER A 141 -6.59 4.12 -7.84
CA SER A 141 -6.35 4.96 -9.00
C SER A 141 -7.47 5.95 -9.15
N LEU A 142 -7.16 7.09 -9.73
CA LEU A 142 -8.13 8.07 -10.18
C LEU A 142 -7.52 8.78 -11.37
N THR A 143 -8.19 8.74 -12.52
CA THR A 143 -7.75 9.47 -13.72
C THR A 143 -8.95 9.99 -14.46
N ARG A 144 -8.88 11.25 -14.93
CA ARG A 144 -9.88 11.92 -15.74
C ARG A 144 -9.27 12.38 -17.05
N TYR A 145 -9.87 11.98 -18.17
CA TYR A 145 -9.54 12.45 -19.50
C TYR A 145 -10.66 13.33 -20.07
N PRO A 146 -10.38 14.20 -21.05
CA PRO A 146 -11.41 14.97 -21.72
C PRO A 146 -12.47 14.10 -22.41
N ASN A 147 -13.73 14.47 -22.27
CA ASN A 147 -14.85 13.77 -22.91
C ASN A 147 -14.91 13.95 -24.45
N ASP A 148 -14.13 14.89 -24.98
CA ASP A 148 -13.97 15.20 -26.41
C ASP A 148 -12.61 14.72 -26.97
N GLY A 149 -11.79 14.08 -26.13
CA GLY A 149 -10.46 13.60 -26.50
C GLY A 149 -10.47 12.41 -27.48
N PRO A 150 -9.30 12.08 -28.06
CA PRO A 150 -9.17 11.03 -29.10
C PRO A 150 -9.49 9.63 -28.57
N PHE A 151 -9.42 9.40 -27.25
CA PHE A 151 -9.68 8.10 -26.61
C PHE A 151 -10.98 8.07 -25.82
N ARG A 152 -11.87 9.05 -26.01
CA ARG A 152 -13.12 9.16 -25.26
C ARG A 152 -14.02 7.93 -25.33
N THR A 153 -13.93 7.16 -26.41
CA THR A 153 -14.71 5.92 -26.59
C THR A 153 -14.12 4.74 -25.81
N ALA A 154 -12.86 4.83 -25.40
CA ALA A 154 -12.24 3.82 -24.57
C ALA A 154 -12.38 4.18 -23.08
N ILE A 155 -12.00 5.42 -22.71
CA ILE A 155 -11.99 5.87 -21.32
C ILE A 155 -12.02 7.39 -21.23
N THR A 156 -12.85 7.93 -20.34
CA THR A 156 -12.84 9.33 -19.93
C THR A 156 -12.63 9.51 -18.44
N PHE A 157 -12.96 8.46 -17.65
CA PHE A 157 -12.80 8.46 -16.21
C PHE A 157 -12.56 7.04 -15.71
N THR A 158 -11.71 6.89 -14.72
CA THR A 158 -11.57 5.65 -13.94
C THR A 158 -11.24 5.98 -12.50
N THR A 159 -11.82 5.24 -11.58
CA THR A 159 -11.48 5.31 -10.15
C THR A 159 -11.54 3.94 -9.50
N LEU A 160 -10.62 3.71 -8.56
CA LEU A 160 -10.57 2.55 -7.66
C LEU A 160 -10.42 3.08 -6.22
N PRO A 161 -11.51 3.46 -5.54
CA PRO A 161 -11.49 3.99 -4.17
C PRO A 161 -11.47 2.85 -3.15
N LEU A 162 -10.43 2.02 -3.19
CA LEU A 162 -10.31 0.82 -2.36
C LEU A 162 -9.89 1.17 -0.93
N LEU A 163 -10.62 0.64 0.03
CA LEU A 163 -10.34 0.71 1.45
C LEU A 163 -9.87 -0.64 1.97
N ASP A 164 -8.90 -0.65 2.86
CA ASP A 164 -8.40 -1.83 3.54
C ASP A 164 -8.53 -1.64 5.06
N ILE A 165 -9.33 -2.50 5.70
CA ILE A 165 -9.54 -2.53 7.16
C ILE A 165 -8.73 -3.68 7.72
N LYS A 166 -7.86 -3.40 8.72
CA LYS A 166 -6.80 -4.29 9.19
C LYS A 166 -6.89 -4.57 10.70
N PRO A 167 -7.71 -5.50 11.15
CA PRO A 167 -7.56 -6.05 12.51
C PRO A 167 -6.27 -6.87 12.57
N THR A 168 -5.40 -6.57 13.53
CA THR A 168 -4.03 -7.10 13.57
C THR A 168 -3.61 -7.37 15.01
N ILE A 169 -2.86 -8.44 15.21
CA ILE A 169 -2.23 -8.78 16.47
C ILE A 169 -0.74 -9.04 16.27
N ALA A 170 0.08 -8.61 17.20
CA ALA A 170 1.50 -8.90 17.24
C ALA A 170 1.89 -9.57 18.56
N TYR A 171 2.87 -10.44 18.49
CA TYR A 171 3.38 -11.20 19.62
C TYR A 171 4.89 -11.06 19.75
N LYS A 172 5.35 -10.61 20.91
CA LYS A 172 6.77 -10.54 21.28
C LYS A 172 7.20 -11.87 21.88
N LEU A 173 7.89 -12.69 21.10
CA LEU A 173 8.40 -13.99 21.60
C LEU A 173 9.50 -13.78 22.65
N ASN A 174 10.44 -12.87 22.34
CA ASN A 174 11.54 -12.47 23.23
C ASN A 174 12.05 -11.08 22.82
N ASP A 175 13.16 -10.62 23.39
CA ASP A 175 13.71 -9.30 23.09
C ASP A 175 14.28 -9.16 21.67
N GLN A 176 14.50 -10.27 20.99
CA GLN A 176 15.05 -10.27 19.63
C GLN A 176 14.01 -10.54 18.55
N LEU A 177 12.92 -11.24 18.87
CA LEU A 177 12.02 -11.79 17.86
C LEU A 177 10.55 -11.50 18.17
N SER A 178 9.87 -10.93 17.20
CA SER A 178 8.44 -10.66 17.22
C SER A 178 7.77 -11.14 15.94
N PHE A 179 6.49 -11.50 16.05
CA PHE A 179 5.63 -11.92 14.96
C PHE A 179 4.38 -11.04 14.89
N GLY A 180 3.82 -10.90 13.71
CA GLY A 180 2.55 -10.24 13.49
C GLY A 180 1.66 -11.07 12.60
N LEU A 181 0.35 -11.00 12.85
CA LEU A 181 -0.71 -11.64 12.08
C LEU A 181 -1.89 -10.68 11.97
N GLY A 182 -2.43 -10.49 10.77
CA GLY A 182 -3.59 -9.64 10.55
C GLY A 182 -4.47 -10.15 9.41
N ALA A 183 -5.72 -9.69 9.40
CA ALA A 183 -6.56 -9.75 8.23
C ALA A 183 -6.47 -8.43 7.46
N ASP A 184 -6.57 -8.50 6.14
CA ASP A 184 -6.71 -7.35 5.25
C ASP A 184 -8.11 -7.46 4.62
N ILE A 185 -9.07 -6.64 5.08
CA ILE A 185 -10.46 -6.66 4.62
C ILE A 185 -10.63 -5.51 3.62
N TYR A 186 -10.65 -5.87 2.36
CA TYR A 186 -10.75 -4.92 1.26
C TYR A 186 -12.20 -4.67 0.90
N THR A 187 -12.61 -3.41 0.84
CA THR A 187 -13.97 -3.00 0.54
C THR A 187 -14.04 -1.64 -0.15
N PHE A 188 -15.20 -1.26 -0.59
CA PHE A 188 -15.51 0.06 -1.12
C PHE A 188 -16.42 0.81 -0.15
N SER A 189 -16.24 2.13 -0.03
CA SER A 189 -17.04 2.95 0.87
C SER A 189 -17.38 4.29 0.24
N GLY A 190 -18.63 4.69 0.31
CA GLY A 190 -19.10 6.01 -0.12
C GLY A 190 -18.52 7.18 0.71
N LEU A 191 -17.82 6.92 1.83
CA LEU A 191 -17.06 7.94 2.56
C LEU A 191 -15.77 8.32 1.83
N PHE A 192 -15.29 7.44 0.92
CA PHE A 192 -14.03 7.62 0.18
C PHE A 192 -14.26 7.47 -1.33
N GLY A 193 -15.23 8.18 -1.89
CA GLY A 193 -15.62 8.15 -3.29
C GLY A 193 -17.04 7.64 -3.49
N GLU A 194 -17.34 7.11 -4.67
CA GLU A 194 -18.70 6.67 -5.03
C GLU A 194 -19.10 5.32 -4.39
N GLY A 195 -18.19 4.69 -3.64
CA GLY A 195 -18.45 3.39 -2.99
C GLY A 195 -18.35 2.18 -3.94
N HIS A 196 -17.77 2.37 -5.11
CA HIS A 196 -17.53 1.32 -6.10
C HIS A 196 -16.35 1.66 -7.01
N LEU A 197 -15.80 0.63 -7.67
CA LEU A 197 -14.94 0.83 -8.84
C LEU A 197 -15.80 1.37 -9.98
N GLU A 198 -15.28 2.33 -10.74
CA GLU A 198 -16.02 2.97 -11.82
C GLU A 198 -15.11 3.27 -13.01
N GLN A 199 -15.63 3.03 -14.22
CA GLN A 199 -15.03 3.46 -15.47
C GLN A 199 -16.09 4.12 -16.36
N LYS A 200 -15.76 5.27 -16.96
CA LYS A 200 -16.63 5.99 -17.90
C LYS A 200 -15.99 6.14 -19.27
N SER A 201 -16.85 6.17 -20.29
CA SER A 201 -16.47 6.42 -21.69
C SER A 201 -17.61 7.09 -22.43
N ILE A 202 -17.36 7.58 -23.65
CA ILE A 202 -18.38 8.14 -24.55
C ILE A 202 -18.72 7.11 -25.61
N TRP A 203 -19.99 6.77 -25.72
CA TRP A 203 -20.48 5.76 -26.66
C TRP A 203 -20.36 6.22 -28.11
N PRO A 204 -19.79 5.40 -29.01
CA PRO A 204 -19.68 5.76 -30.43
C PRO A 204 -21.00 5.63 -31.20
N GLY A 205 -22.03 5.02 -30.60
CA GLY A 205 -23.35 4.74 -31.21
C GLY A 205 -23.56 3.24 -31.44
N GLY A 206 -24.81 2.84 -31.62
CA GLY A 206 -25.21 1.44 -31.85
C GLY A 206 -25.98 0.82 -30.71
N LEU A 207 -26.53 -0.38 -30.90
CA LEU A 207 -27.33 -1.16 -29.92
C LEU A 207 -28.52 -0.38 -29.35
N GLY A 208 -29.10 0.54 -30.10
CA GLY A 208 -30.21 1.38 -29.64
C GLY A 208 -29.80 2.53 -28.72
N ILE A 209 -28.53 2.68 -28.41
CA ILE A 209 -28.00 3.77 -27.59
C ILE A 209 -27.43 4.85 -28.52
N PRO A 210 -27.85 6.14 -28.36
CA PRO A 210 -27.36 7.24 -29.20
C PRO A 210 -25.85 7.45 -29.07
N ALA A 211 -25.18 7.84 -30.17
CA ALA A 211 -23.80 8.29 -30.15
C ALA A 211 -23.66 9.50 -29.21
N GLY A 212 -22.54 9.57 -28.48
CA GLY A 212 -22.30 10.63 -27.50
C GLY A 212 -22.89 10.37 -26.11
N SER A 213 -23.63 9.28 -25.90
CA SER A 213 -24.10 8.89 -24.58
C SER A 213 -22.91 8.61 -23.65
N LEU A 214 -23.01 9.10 -22.40
CA LEU A 214 -22.05 8.76 -21.34
C LEU A 214 -22.32 7.31 -20.90
N MET A 215 -21.35 6.45 -21.10
CA MET A 215 -21.38 5.09 -20.61
C MET A 215 -20.60 5.00 -19.30
N GLU A 216 -21.14 4.25 -18.38
CA GLU A 216 -20.51 3.95 -17.10
C GLU A 216 -20.60 2.45 -16.82
N ILE A 217 -19.49 1.87 -16.41
CA ILE A 217 -19.50 0.55 -15.79
C ILE A 217 -18.99 0.70 -14.35
N ASN A 218 -19.74 0.17 -13.40
CA ASN A 218 -19.37 0.20 -12.01
C ASN A 218 -19.51 -1.18 -11.35
N GLY A 219 -18.92 -1.33 -10.17
CA GLY A 219 -19.06 -2.56 -9.40
C GLY A 219 -18.36 -2.46 -8.06
N SER A 220 -18.89 -3.17 -7.09
CA SER A 220 -18.35 -3.29 -5.74
C SER A 220 -18.39 -4.73 -5.25
N ASP A 221 -17.56 -5.03 -4.28
CA ASP A 221 -17.50 -6.28 -3.54
C ASP A 221 -16.70 -6.05 -2.26
N THR A 222 -16.75 -7.02 -1.35
CA THR A 222 -15.90 -7.05 -0.15
C THR A 222 -15.20 -8.40 -0.10
N THR A 223 -13.88 -8.36 -0.04
CA THR A 223 -13.05 -9.57 0.03
C THR A 223 -12.02 -9.45 1.15
N ALA A 224 -11.41 -10.55 1.51
CA ALA A 224 -10.40 -10.57 2.56
C ALA A 224 -9.15 -11.33 2.14
N GLY A 225 -8.04 -10.85 2.64
CA GLY A 225 -6.75 -11.52 2.66
C GLY A 225 -6.20 -11.60 4.08
N PHE A 226 -4.98 -12.04 4.20
CA PHE A 226 -4.26 -12.06 5.46
C PHE A 226 -2.83 -11.55 5.27
N ASN A 227 -2.23 -11.10 6.37
CA ASN A 227 -0.82 -10.80 6.42
C ASN A 227 -0.14 -11.51 7.58
N VAL A 228 1.13 -11.87 7.37
CA VAL A 228 2.03 -12.39 8.40
C VAL A 228 3.34 -11.63 8.34
N SER A 229 3.95 -11.43 9.48
CA SER A 229 5.17 -10.64 9.56
C SER A 229 6.10 -11.11 10.67
N LEU A 230 7.37 -10.70 10.52
CA LEU A 230 8.45 -10.98 11.46
C LEU A 230 9.30 -9.73 11.61
N LEU A 231 9.75 -9.47 12.84
CA LEU A 231 10.78 -8.51 13.16
C LEU A 231 11.86 -9.19 14.01
N TYR A 232 13.10 -9.17 13.52
CA TYR A 232 14.25 -9.73 14.20
C TYR A 232 15.27 -8.64 14.52
N THR A 233 15.64 -8.51 15.80
CA THR A 233 16.58 -7.52 16.34
C THR A 233 17.81 -8.23 16.91
N PRO A 234 18.81 -8.60 16.10
CA PRO A 234 19.99 -9.35 16.55
C PRO A 234 20.89 -8.57 17.51
N PHE A 235 20.95 -7.26 17.39
CA PHE A 235 21.86 -6.41 18.16
C PHE A 235 21.15 -5.20 18.75
N ARG A 236 21.44 -4.96 20.04
CA ARG A 236 20.99 -3.78 20.79
C ARG A 236 22.19 -3.06 21.42
N ASN A 237 22.05 -1.75 21.67
CA ASN A 237 23.04 -1.01 22.46
C ASN A 237 22.84 -1.25 23.96
N SER A 238 23.68 -0.60 24.79
CA SER A 238 23.59 -0.65 26.26
C SER A 238 22.24 -0.19 26.83
N ASP A 239 21.56 0.70 26.12
CA ASP A 239 20.26 1.25 26.51
C ASP A 239 19.08 0.38 26.02
N GLY A 240 19.38 -0.81 25.46
CA GLY A 240 18.40 -1.72 24.93
C GLY A 240 17.77 -1.30 23.60
N LYS A 241 18.25 -0.24 22.95
CA LYS A 241 17.73 0.21 21.65
C LYS A 241 18.28 -0.65 20.51
N PRO A 242 17.47 -1.03 19.53
CA PRO A 242 17.92 -1.77 18.35
C PRO A 242 19.09 -1.07 17.63
N LEU A 243 20.13 -1.82 17.26
CA LEU A 243 21.20 -1.38 16.35
C LEU A 243 21.05 -1.97 14.96
N VAL A 244 20.40 -3.13 14.87
CA VAL A 244 20.06 -3.79 13.61
C VAL A 244 18.68 -4.40 13.76
N ASN A 245 17.82 -4.15 12.78
CA ASN A 245 16.55 -4.83 12.62
C ASN A 245 16.48 -5.49 11.25
N ILE A 246 15.84 -6.64 11.17
CA ILE A 246 15.46 -7.32 9.93
C ILE A 246 13.95 -7.54 9.98
N GLY A 247 13.25 -6.99 9.02
CA GLY A 247 11.80 -7.10 8.88
C GLY A 247 11.41 -7.94 7.68
N MET A 248 10.33 -8.72 7.80
CA MET A 248 9.71 -9.44 6.69
C MET A 248 8.21 -9.40 6.83
N VAL A 249 7.51 -9.22 5.71
CA VAL A 249 6.05 -9.17 5.65
C VAL A 249 5.58 -9.88 4.40
N TYR A 250 4.58 -10.72 4.55
CA TYR A 250 3.83 -11.32 3.45
C TYR A 250 2.35 -10.89 3.56
N ARG A 251 1.78 -10.47 2.44
CA ARG A 251 0.34 -10.24 2.27
C ARG A 251 -0.18 -11.14 1.18
N SER A 252 -1.26 -11.84 1.48
CA SER A 252 -1.91 -12.72 0.51
C SER A 252 -2.54 -11.91 -0.62
N GLN A 253 -2.73 -12.55 -1.76
CA GLN A 253 -3.64 -12.03 -2.77
C GLN A 253 -5.09 -12.03 -2.23
N ALA A 254 -5.94 -11.17 -2.80
CA ALA A 254 -7.37 -11.17 -2.54
C ALA A 254 -8.12 -11.02 -3.87
N THR A 255 -9.22 -11.76 -4.03
CA THR A 255 -10.01 -11.78 -5.26
C THR A 255 -11.36 -11.15 -5.01
N PHE A 256 -11.71 -10.14 -5.82
CA PHE A 256 -13.03 -9.55 -5.88
C PHE A 256 -13.86 -10.21 -6.97
N HIS A 257 -15.13 -10.42 -6.67
CA HIS A 257 -16.19 -10.76 -7.61
C HIS A 257 -17.15 -9.58 -7.70
N LEU A 258 -16.71 -8.54 -8.39
CA LEU A 258 -17.42 -7.29 -8.50
C LEU A 258 -18.81 -7.51 -9.13
N THR A 259 -19.82 -6.93 -8.54
CA THR A 259 -21.19 -6.88 -9.07
C THR A 259 -21.64 -5.43 -9.13
N GLY A 260 -22.22 -5.03 -10.23
CA GLY A 260 -22.64 -3.65 -10.47
C GLY A 260 -23.50 -3.50 -11.71
N ASN A 261 -23.41 -2.36 -12.35
CA ASN A 261 -24.26 -1.99 -13.47
C ASN A 261 -23.45 -1.42 -14.64
N PHE A 262 -24.01 -1.62 -15.81
CA PHE A 262 -23.68 -0.91 -17.03
C PHE A 262 -24.76 0.13 -17.28
N LEU A 263 -24.36 1.41 -17.27
CA LEU A 263 -25.29 2.54 -17.33
C LEU A 263 -25.06 3.34 -18.63
N ALA A 264 -26.15 3.85 -19.22
CA ALA A 264 -26.12 4.82 -20.30
C ALA A 264 -26.83 6.10 -19.82
N ASN A 265 -26.13 7.23 -19.80
CA ASN A 265 -26.63 8.50 -19.28
C ASN A 265 -27.27 8.37 -17.87
N GLY A 266 -26.70 7.53 -17.00
CA GLY A 266 -27.19 7.27 -15.66
C GLY A 266 -28.33 6.24 -15.54
N ALA A 267 -28.91 5.78 -16.67
CA ALA A 267 -29.92 4.73 -16.65
C ALA A 267 -29.28 3.33 -16.79
N SER A 268 -29.68 2.37 -15.96
CA SER A 268 -29.17 0.99 -16.05
C SER A 268 -29.65 0.33 -17.34
N VAL A 269 -28.70 -0.21 -18.11
CA VAL A 269 -28.93 -0.92 -19.38
C VAL A 269 -28.77 -2.42 -19.17
N ALA A 270 -27.82 -2.82 -18.31
CA ALA A 270 -27.55 -4.22 -17.97
C ALA A 270 -26.86 -4.33 -16.61
N GLY A 271 -26.92 -5.52 -16.01
CA GLY A 271 -26.00 -5.86 -14.91
C GLY A 271 -24.61 -6.09 -15.44
N ALA A 272 -23.60 -5.82 -14.60
CA ALA A 272 -22.20 -6.06 -14.90
C ALA A 272 -21.56 -6.89 -13.78
N THR A 273 -20.68 -7.81 -14.15
CA THR A 273 -19.85 -8.57 -13.22
C THR A 273 -18.42 -8.60 -13.71
N ALA A 274 -17.45 -8.52 -12.80
CA ALA A 274 -16.05 -8.62 -13.14
C ALA A 274 -15.25 -9.30 -12.03
N THR A 275 -14.20 -10.00 -12.40
CA THR A 275 -13.24 -10.54 -11.42
C THR A 275 -11.98 -9.67 -11.42
N PHE A 276 -11.62 -9.18 -10.23
CA PHE A 276 -10.44 -8.36 -10.02
C PHE A 276 -9.58 -8.96 -8.90
N VAL A 277 -8.28 -9.11 -9.15
CA VAL A 277 -7.35 -9.75 -8.19
C VAL A 277 -6.33 -8.74 -7.71
N LEU A 278 -6.31 -8.48 -6.40
CA LEU A 278 -5.19 -7.79 -5.76
C LEU A 278 -4.00 -8.73 -5.64
N PRO A 279 -2.80 -8.30 -6.03
CA PRO A 279 -1.63 -9.13 -6.00
C PRO A 279 -1.17 -9.45 -4.58
N GLN A 280 -0.53 -10.60 -4.40
CA GLN A 280 0.26 -10.83 -3.21
C GLN A 280 1.45 -9.87 -3.15
N VAL A 281 1.85 -9.50 -1.92
CA VAL A 281 3.01 -8.64 -1.68
C VAL A 281 3.95 -9.31 -0.69
N PHE A 282 5.22 -9.34 -1.02
CA PHE A 282 6.29 -9.72 -0.12
C PHE A 282 7.24 -8.54 0.06
N SER A 283 7.45 -8.13 1.31
CA SER A 283 8.35 -7.03 1.69
C SER A 283 9.42 -7.56 2.63
N GLY A 284 10.66 -7.19 2.40
CA GLY A 284 11.78 -7.49 3.27
C GLY A 284 12.66 -6.28 3.47
N GLY A 285 13.13 -6.04 4.68
CA GLY A 285 13.94 -4.87 5.00
C GLY A 285 15.02 -5.13 6.02
N ILE A 286 16.08 -4.32 5.96
CA ILE A 286 17.14 -4.24 6.95
C ILE A 286 17.36 -2.80 7.36
N GLY A 287 17.23 -2.51 8.65
CA GLY A 287 17.52 -1.23 9.27
C GLY A 287 18.79 -1.33 10.12
N ILE A 288 19.69 -0.36 9.97
CA ILE A 288 20.95 -0.30 10.71
C ILE A 288 21.09 1.09 11.33
N TRP A 289 21.41 1.13 12.62
CA TRP A 289 21.73 2.37 13.35
C TRP A 289 23.22 2.43 13.69
N PRO A 290 24.07 2.99 12.80
CA PRO A 290 25.51 3.16 13.06
C PRO A 290 25.81 4.02 14.28
N VAL A 291 24.94 4.98 14.55
CA VAL A 291 24.95 5.85 15.75
C VAL A 291 23.56 5.86 16.33
N ARG A 292 23.43 5.45 17.60
CA ARG A 292 22.16 5.50 18.34
C ARG A 292 22.43 5.79 19.81
N THR A 293 22.48 7.07 20.13
CA THR A 293 22.64 7.60 21.49
C THR A 293 21.37 8.34 21.90
N SER A 294 21.36 8.92 23.11
CA SER A 294 20.29 9.81 23.56
C SER A 294 20.22 11.13 22.78
N GLU A 295 21.37 11.58 22.23
CA GLU A 295 21.50 12.90 21.58
C GLU A 295 21.52 12.81 20.05
N ARG A 296 21.96 11.69 19.50
CA ARG A 296 22.18 11.53 18.05
C ARG A 296 21.75 10.16 17.58
N GLU A 297 21.06 10.15 16.45
CA GLU A 297 20.68 8.93 15.77
C GLU A 297 20.96 9.05 14.28
N TRP A 298 21.68 8.07 13.73
CA TRP A 298 21.81 7.85 12.31
C TRP A 298 21.20 6.52 11.97
N LYS A 299 20.34 6.52 10.97
CA LYS A 299 19.71 5.30 10.48
C LYS A 299 19.90 5.18 8.98
N LEU A 300 20.17 3.97 8.55
CA LEU A 300 20.12 3.52 7.16
C LEU A 300 19.12 2.36 7.10
N GLU A 301 18.21 2.43 6.17
CA GLU A 301 17.25 1.34 5.93
C GLU A 301 17.19 1.03 4.44
N PHE A 302 17.14 -0.25 4.13
CA PHE A 302 16.99 -0.77 2.78
C PHE A 302 15.86 -1.80 2.77
N ASP A 303 14.85 -1.53 1.95
CA ASP A 303 13.70 -2.41 1.78
C ASP A 303 13.59 -2.88 0.33
N VAL A 304 13.06 -4.09 0.16
CA VAL A 304 12.72 -4.68 -1.13
C VAL A 304 11.27 -5.15 -1.08
N ASP A 305 10.48 -4.66 -2.03
CA ASP A 305 9.10 -5.09 -2.23
C ASP A 305 8.97 -5.90 -3.51
N TYR A 306 8.37 -7.09 -3.40
CA TYR A 306 7.89 -7.85 -4.52
C TYR A 306 6.36 -7.83 -4.56
N THR A 307 5.79 -7.36 -5.66
CA THR A 307 4.34 -7.36 -5.90
C THR A 307 4.01 -8.28 -7.06
N GLY A 308 3.20 -9.29 -6.81
CA GLY A 308 2.88 -10.37 -7.74
C GLY A 308 1.87 -9.98 -8.82
N TRP A 309 2.12 -8.93 -9.61
CA TRP A 309 1.21 -8.42 -10.64
C TRP A 309 0.79 -9.41 -11.71
N LYS A 310 1.48 -10.55 -11.86
CA LYS A 310 1.09 -11.62 -12.80
C LYS A 310 -0.27 -12.26 -12.48
N SER A 311 -0.77 -12.11 -11.26
CA SER A 311 -2.13 -12.55 -10.87
C SER A 311 -3.22 -11.65 -11.45
N ASN A 312 -2.90 -10.42 -11.79
CA ASN A 312 -3.83 -9.44 -12.38
C ASN A 312 -3.67 -9.46 -13.92
N ARG A 313 -4.27 -10.45 -14.58
CA ARG A 313 -4.06 -10.68 -16.02
C ARG A 313 -4.97 -9.82 -16.89
N ASN A 314 -6.26 -9.77 -16.61
CA ASN A 314 -7.26 -8.96 -17.33
C ASN A 314 -8.42 -8.66 -16.37
N LEU A 315 -9.06 -7.53 -16.57
CA LEU A 315 -10.40 -7.28 -16.04
C LEU A 315 -11.38 -7.84 -17.09
N ASP A 316 -11.73 -9.11 -16.95
CA ASP A 316 -12.74 -9.72 -17.81
C ASP A 316 -14.12 -9.26 -17.29
N VAL A 317 -14.84 -8.48 -18.13
CA VAL A 317 -16.17 -7.88 -17.85
C VAL A 317 -17.24 -8.61 -18.64
#